data_6c92df02bf4290e3bf60cf9badbf46c3
#
_entry.id   6c92df02bf4290e3bf60cf9badbf46c3
#
_cell.length_a   1.000
_cell.length_b   1.000
_cell.length_c   1.000
_cell.angle_alpha   90.00
_cell.angle_beta   90.00
_cell.angle_gamma   90.00
#
_symmetry.space_group_name_H-M   'P 1'
#
loop_
_entity.id
_entity.type
_entity.pdbx_description
1 polymer ?
#
loop_
_entity_poly.entity_id
_entity_poly.type
_entity_poly.pdbx_seq_one_letter_code
_entity_poly.pdbx_strand_id
1 'polypeptide(L)'
;MFFDYGKETGAKVAVYRFPNLMGHSRPKYNSAVSTFCWAVANDEPFTVTDPKVELELLYIDDLVEGMFDLLEGKEKHCEFDSVETVPDDNGKFCFVETTHKVTLGEIVELLNEFKAQPTTLMMPKMPDGSFAKKLYSLYLTYLPTDKFKYALKMNVDNRGSFTELVHTKDCGQVSINISKPGITKGQHWHNSKWELFIVVSGHGLIEERNINTGEKVSFEVSGDKIEAVHMIPGWTHNIINLSETEDLVT
;
A
#
# COMPACT_ATOMS: atom_id res chain seq x y z
N MET A 1 41.96 -7.86 -6.47
CA MET A 1 42.13 -6.59 -5.72
C MET A 1 41.57 -6.67 -4.31
N PHE A 2 40.24 -6.67 -4.03
CA PHE A 2 39.72 -6.70 -2.65
C PHE A 2 40.08 -7.99 -1.89
N PHE A 3 39.92 -9.15 -2.50
CA PHE A 3 40.31 -10.43 -1.88
C PHE A 3 41.80 -10.56 -1.65
N ASP A 4 42.64 -9.96 -2.53
CA ASP A 4 44.08 -9.97 -2.36
C ASP A 4 44.49 -9.06 -1.19
N TYR A 5 43.83 -7.90 -1.06
CA TYR A 5 43.99 -7.04 0.10
C TYR A 5 43.66 -7.77 1.41
N GLY A 6 42.56 -8.52 1.43
CA GLY A 6 42.21 -9.33 2.61
C GLY A 6 43.24 -10.39 2.95
N LYS A 7 43.85 -11.05 1.93
CA LYS A 7 44.91 -12.03 2.14
C LYS A 7 46.21 -11.39 2.67
N GLU A 8 46.54 -10.21 2.18
CA GLU A 8 47.77 -9.50 2.58
C GLU A 8 47.66 -8.86 3.97
N THR A 9 46.50 -8.37 4.35
CA THR A 9 46.30 -7.60 5.59
C THR A 9 45.63 -8.35 6.70
N GLY A 10 45.03 -9.51 6.42
CA GLY A 10 44.16 -10.24 7.36
C GLY A 10 42.76 -9.62 7.55
N ALA A 11 42.42 -8.59 6.77
CA ALA A 11 41.09 -7.97 6.82
C ALA A 11 40.01 -8.93 6.29
N LYS A 12 38.87 -9.00 6.96
CA LYS A 12 37.67 -9.69 6.42
C LYS A 12 37.12 -8.90 5.25
N VAL A 13 36.95 -9.53 4.11
CA VAL A 13 36.46 -8.91 2.87
C VAL A 13 35.23 -9.67 2.41
N ALA A 14 34.12 -8.96 2.27
CA ALA A 14 32.90 -9.44 1.63
C ALA A 14 32.63 -8.65 0.34
N VAL A 15 32.32 -9.36 -0.72
CA VAL A 15 31.99 -8.75 -2.01
C VAL A 15 30.59 -9.22 -2.40
N TYR A 16 29.63 -8.29 -2.37
CA TYR A 16 28.26 -8.58 -2.76
C TYR A 16 28.10 -8.59 -4.29
N ARG A 17 27.38 -9.58 -4.76
CA ARG A 17 26.87 -9.67 -6.12
C ARG A 17 25.34 -9.49 -6.05
N PHE A 18 24.81 -8.55 -6.79
CA PHE A 18 23.37 -8.29 -6.85
C PHE A 18 22.99 -7.79 -8.24
N PRO A 19 21.70 -7.98 -8.65
CA PRO A 19 21.17 -7.49 -9.92
C PRO A 19 20.99 -5.98 -9.91
N ASN A 20 20.16 -5.43 -10.79
CA ASN A 20 19.88 -4.00 -10.81
C ASN A 20 19.30 -3.52 -9.48
N LEU A 21 19.92 -2.52 -8.89
CA LEU A 21 19.48 -1.95 -7.63
C LEU A 21 18.31 -0.97 -7.86
N MET A 22 17.24 -1.14 -7.09
CA MET A 22 16.08 -0.28 -7.07
C MET A 22 16.05 0.53 -5.77
N GLY A 23 16.12 1.85 -5.87
CA GLY A 23 16.10 2.79 -4.77
C GLY A 23 16.06 4.21 -5.30
N HIS A 24 15.90 5.21 -4.42
CA HIS A 24 15.91 6.60 -4.84
C HIS A 24 17.28 6.96 -5.44
N SER A 25 17.29 7.42 -6.68
CA SER A 25 18.50 7.79 -7.40
C SER A 25 18.24 8.96 -8.35
N ARG A 26 19.30 9.49 -8.95
CA ARG A 26 19.18 10.55 -9.95
C ARG A 26 18.39 10.05 -11.16
N PRO A 27 17.25 10.69 -11.53
CA PRO A 27 16.48 10.34 -12.72
C PRO A 27 17.32 10.53 -14.00
N LYS A 28 16.98 9.75 -15.03
CA LYS A 28 17.67 9.79 -16.34
C LYS A 28 19.18 9.46 -16.26
N TYR A 29 19.59 8.75 -15.20
CA TYR A 29 20.97 8.32 -15.01
C TYR A 29 21.05 6.92 -14.40
N ASN A 30 21.45 5.94 -15.20
CA ASN A 30 21.74 4.53 -14.82
C ASN A 30 20.63 3.74 -14.10
N SER A 31 19.38 4.23 -14.05
CA SER A 31 18.24 3.50 -13.48
C SER A 31 16.98 3.77 -14.30
N ALA A 32 16.50 2.74 -14.98
CA ALA A 32 15.22 2.78 -15.68
C ALA A 32 14.07 2.98 -14.70
N VAL A 33 14.03 2.23 -13.59
CA VAL A 33 12.94 2.29 -12.60
C VAL A 33 12.83 3.69 -11.98
N SER A 34 13.96 4.28 -11.54
CA SER A 34 13.97 5.64 -11.00
C SER A 34 13.54 6.68 -12.04
N THR A 35 13.94 6.48 -13.29
CA THR A 35 13.52 7.36 -14.40
C THR A 35 12.02 7.28 -14.64
N PHE A 36 11.43 6.07 -14.64
CA PHE A 36 9.99 5.89 -14.81
C PHE A 36 9.20 6.44 -13.62
N CYS A 37 9.62 6.17 -12.38
CA CYS A 37 8.99 6.74 -11.20
C CYS A 37 8.97 8.27 -11.25
N TRP A 38 10.12 8.89 -11.54
CA TRP A 38 10.22 10.34 -11.67
C TRP A 38 9.34 10.88 -12.80
N ALA A 39 9.38 10.27 -13.99
CA ALA A 39 8.64 10.73 -15.15
C ALA A 39 7.11 10.67 -14.91
N VAL A 40 6.61 9.54 -14.36
CA VAL A 40 5.18 9.39 -14.05
C VAL A 40 4.74 10.37 -12.95
N ALA A 41 5.55 10.57 -11.90
CA ALA A 41 5.26 11.49 -10.81
C ALA A 41 5.19 12.96 -11.27
N ASN A 42 6.03 13.34 -12.25
CA ASN A 42 6.17 14.70 -12.73
C ASN A 42 5.49 14.97 -14.08
N ASP A 43 4.67 14.05 -14.58
CA ASP A 43 3.96 14.16 -15.88
C ASP A 43 4.91 14.33 -17.09
N GLU A 44 6.12 13.79 -16.97
CA GLU A 44 7.14 13.86 -18.00
C GLU A 44 7.06 12.65 -18.95
N PRO A 45 7.36 12.85 -20.25
CA PRO A 45 7.37 11.75 -21.19
C PRO A 45 8.57 10.83 -20.97
N PHE A 46 8.36 9.54 -21.18
CA PHE A 46 9.40 8.51 -21.23
C PHE A 46 9.03 7.45 -22.28
N THR A 47 9.99 6.65 -22.68
CA THR A 47 9.78 5.59 -23.68
C THR A 47 10.19 4.24 -23.12
N VAL A 48 9.35 3.24 -23.35
CA VAL A 48 9.66 1.83 -23.15
C VAL A 48 9.74 1.18 -24.51
N THR A 49 10.93 0.78 -24.91
CA THR A 49 11.16 0.23 -26.28
C THR A 49 10.51 -1.14 -26.43
N ASP A 50 10.65 -2.01 -25.42
CA ASP A 50 10.00 -3.32 -25.36
C ASP A 50 9.48 -3.56 -23.94
N PRO A 51 8.15 -3.58 -23.76
CA PRO A 51 7.55 -3.79 -22.44
C PRO A 51 7.73 -5.21 -21.90
N LYS A 52 8.14 -6.17 -22.72
CA LYS A 52 8.38 -7.57 -22.33
C LYS A 52 9.77 -7.81 -21.74
N VAL A 53 10.66 -6.85 -21.83
CA VAL A 53 11.99 -6.98 -21.23
C VAL A 53 11.83 -7.14 -19.73
N GLU A 54 12.32 -8.27 -19.22
CA GLU A 54 12.35 -8.59 -17.79
C GLU A 54 13.61 -8.01 -17.14
N LEU A 55 13.44 -7.41 -15.99
CA LEU A 55 14.52 -6.96 -15.10
C LEU A 55 14.47 -7.79 -13.81
N GLU A 56 15.63 -8.18 -13.34
CA GLU A 56 15.80 -8.61 -11.96
C GLU A 56 16.27 -7.42 -11.12
N LEU A 57 15.53 -7.15 -10.04
CA LEU A 57 15.69 -5.96 -9.21
C LEU A 57 15.87 -6.35 -7.75
N LEU A 58 16.83 -5.74 -7.09
CA LEU A 58 17.01 -5.78 -5.64
C LEU A 58 16.62 -4.42 -5.06
N TYR A 59 15.74 -4.40 -4.05
CA TYR A 59 15.38 -3.16 -3.37
C TYR A 59 16.47 -2.74 -2.38
N ILE A 60 16.71 -1.44 -2.29
CA ILE A 60 17.82 -0.90 -1.49
C ILE A 60 17.76 -1.32 -0.01
N ASP A 61 16.57 -1.36 0.59
CA ASP A 61 16.44 -1.75 2.00
C ASP A 61 16.77 -3.23 2.20
N ASP A 62 16.40 -4.11 1.25
CA ASP A 62 16.78 -5.53 1.31
C ASP A 62 18.31 -5.70 1.21
N LEU A 63 18.99 -4.85 0.42
CA LEU A 63 20.45 -4.85 0.38
C LEU A 63 21.06 -4.39 1.70
N VAL A 64 20.49 -3.35 2.32
CA VAL A 64 20.95 -2.84 3.61
C VAL A 64 20.77 -3.89 4.70
N GLU A 65 19.63 -4.58 4.74
CA GLU A 65 19.40 -5.71 5.66
C GLU A 65 20.44 -6.83 5.45
N GLY A 66 20.72 -7.22 4.19
CA GLY A 66 21.75 -8.18 3.89
C GLY A 66 23.17 -7.74 4.32
N MET A 67 23.44 -6.43 4.34
CA MET A 67 24.68 -5.89 4.89
C MET A 67 24.73 -5.96 6.42
N PHE A 68 23.58 -5.81 7.12
CA PHE A 68 23.49 -6.05 8.55
C PHE A 68 23.68 -7.53 8.89
N ASP A 69 23.11 -8.42 8.09
CA ASP A 69 23.34 -9.86 8.22
C ASP A 69 24.83 -10.22 8.17
N LEU A 70 25.60 -9.56 7.30
CA LEU A 70 27.05 -9.71 7.24
C LEU A 70 27.74 -9.30 8.56
N LEU A 71 27.31 -8.20 9.18
CA LEU A 71 27.88 -7.78 10.46
C LEU A 71 27.59 -8.76 11.60
N GLU A 72 26.50 -9.51 11.48
CA GLU A 72 26.11 -10.53 12.44
C GLU A 72 26.63 -11.95 12.10
N GLY A 73 27.33 -12.11 10.98
CA GLY A 73 27.83 -13.39 10.49
C GLY A 73 26.73 -14.34 9.97
N LYS A 74 25.68 -13.77 9.41
CA LYS A 74 24.51 -14.46 8.84
C LYS A 74 24.42 -14.29 7.31
N GLU A 75 25.45 -13.73 6.71
CA GLU A 75 25.49 -13.48 5.27
C GLU A 75 25.30 -14.76 4.46
N LYS A 76 24.67 -14.61 3.30
CA LYS A 76 24.49 -15.68 2.32
C LYS A 76 25.60 -15.63 1.30
N HIS A 77 26.16 -16.80 0.99
CA HIS A 77 27.25 -16.93 0.04
C HIS A 77 26.80 -17.49 -1.31
N CYS A 78 27.51 -17.13 -2.37
CA CYS A 78 27.27 -17.60 -3.72
C CYS A 78 28.57 -17.70 -4.54
N GLU A 79 28.52 -18.48 -5.58
CA GLU A 79 29.40 -18.39 -6.74
C GLU A 79 28.72 -17.63 -7.88
N PHE A 80 29.50 -17.25 -8.86
CA PHE A 80 29.04 -16.54 -10.05
C PHE A 80 29.71 -17.14 -11.28
N ASP A 81 28.91 -17.72 -12.14
CA ASP A 81 29.35 -18.43 -13.35
C ASP A 81 29.53 -17.53 -14.58
N SER A 82 29.52 -16.22 -14.43
CA SER A 82 29.53 -15.17 -15.46
C SER A 82 28.13 -14.79 -16.01
N VAL A 83 27.08 -15.50 -15.68
CA VAL A 83 25.71 -15.27 -16.11
C VAL A 83 24.79 -15.12 -14.90
N GLU A 84 24.80 -16.10 -14.01
CA GLU A 84 23.88 -16.16 -12.87
C GLU A 84 24.60 -16.21 -11.53
N THR A 85 23.89 -15.76 -10.49
CA THR A 85 24.28 -15.95 -9.09
C THR A 85 23.79 -17.32 -8.64
N VAL A 86 24.70 -18.21 -8.27
CA VAL A 86 24.39 -19.57 -7.81
C VAL A 86 24.66 -19.64 -6.32
N PRO A 87 23.63 -19.87 -5.47
CA PRO A 87 23.81 -20.04 -4.03
C PRO A 87 24.77 -21.19 -3.73
N ASP A 88 25.77 -20.90 -2.87
CA ASP A 88 26.77 -21.87 -2.41
C ASP A 88 27.33 -21.40 -1.07
N ASP A 89 27.12 -22.19 0.00
CA ASP A 89 27.57 -21.83 1.36
C ASP A 89 29.09 -21.61 1.47
N ASN A 90 29.87 -22.19 0.58
CA ASN A 90 31.32 -21.98 0.47
C ASN A 90 31.71 -20.98 -0.60
N GLY A 91 30.72 -20.31 -1.19
CA GLY A 91 30.90 -19.39 -2.30
C GLY A 91 31.74 -18.18 -1.92
N LYS A 92 32.43 -17.66 -2.90
CA LYS A 92 33.37 -16.54 -2.75
C LYS A 92 32.69 -15.19 -2.57
N PHE A 93 31.46 -15.06 -3.05
CA PHE A 93 30.72 -13.81 -3.04
C PHE A 93 29.54 -13.90 -2.05
N CYS A 94 29.08 -12.74 -1.60
CA CYS A 94 27.83 -12.62 -0.86
C CYS A 94 26.70 -12.17 -1.79
N PHE A 95 25.45 -12.54 -1.45
CA PHE A 95 24.27 -12.10 -2.20
C PHE A 95 23.08 -11.88 -1.26
N VAL A 96 22.02 -11.28 -1.78
CA VAL A 96 20.74 -11.12 -1.11
C VAL A 96 19.69 -11.95 -1.85
N GLU A 97 18.97 -12.80 -1.13
CA GLU A 97 18.00 -13.74 -1.72
C GLU A 97 16.75 -13.03 -2.26
N THR A 98 16.36 -11.92 -1.62
CA THR A 98 15.12 -11.22 -1.95
C THR A 98 15.31 -10.35 -3.19
N THR A 99 15.02 -10.91 -4.36
CA THR A 99 14.99 -10.15 -5.61
C THR A 99 13.60 -10.23 -6.26
N HIS A 100 13.32 -9.34 -7.20
CA HIS A 100 12.05 -9.29 -7.94
C HIS A 100 12.32 -9.35 -9.44
N LYS A 101 11.73 -10.35 -10.11
CA LYS A 101 11.72 -10.44 -11.58
C LYS A 101 10.44 -9.83 -12.10
N VAL A 102 10.55 -8.77 -12.88
CA VAL A 102 9.41 -7.99 -13.38
C VAL A 102 9.72 -7.44 -14.77
N THR A 103 8.71 -7.32 -15.60
CA THR A 103 8.84 -6.71 -16.91
C THR A 103 8.74 -5.18 -16.84
N LEU A 104 9.30 -4.50 -17.83
CA LEU A 104 9.16 -3.04 -17.96
C LEU A 104 7.68 -2.64 -18.08
N GLY A 105 6.85 -3.46 -18.73
CA GLY A 105 5.42 -3.25 -18.85
C GLY A 105 4.71 -3.26 -17.50
N GLU A 106 4.96 -4.28 -16.67
CA GLU A 106 4.40 -4.39 -15.31
C GLU A 106 4.78 -3.20 -14.43
N ILE A 107 6.03 -2.72 -14.52
CA ILE A 107 6.46 -1.51 -13.80
C ILE A 107 5.62 -0.31 -14.22
N VAL A 108 5.44 -0.10 -15.52
CA VAL A 108 4.68 1.05 -16.04
C VAL A 108 3.20 0.96 -15.70
N GLU A 109 2.60 -0.23 -15.75
CA GLU A 109 1.21 -0.44 -15.35
C GLU A 109 0.99 -0.08 -13.88
N LEU A 110 1.84 -0.57 -12.97
CA LEU A 110 1.78 -0.22 -11.56
C LEU A 110 1.95 1.28 -11.33
N LEU A 111 2.91 1.93 -11.99
CA LEU A 111 3.12 3.37 -11.85
C LEU A 111 1.91 4.19 -12.34
N ASN A 112 1.21 3.74 -13.38
CA ASN A 112 -0.02 4.37 -13.85
C ASN A 112 -1.18 4.16 -12.85
N GLU A 113 -1.30 2.97 -12.24
CA GLU A 113 -2.27 2.75 -11.15
C GLU A 113 -1.98 3.68 -9.96
N PHE A 114 -0.71 3.84 -9.55
CA PHE A 114 -0.30 4.76 -8.47
C PHE A 114 -0.65 6.21 -8.79
N LYS A 115 -0.35 6.64 -10.01
CA LYS A 115 -0.70 8.01 -10.48
C LYS A 115 -2.21 8.25 -10.49
N ALA A 116 -3.00 7.25 -10.83
CA ALA A 116 -4.45 7.36 -10.90
C ALA A 116 -5.12 7.32 -9.50
N GLN A 117 -4.46 6.79 -8.48
CA GLN A 117 -5.02 6.56 -7.15
C GLN A 117 -5.67 7.81 -6.52
N PRO A 118 -5.09 9.04 -6.56
CA PRO A 118 -5.74 10.22 -5.98
C PRO A 118 -7.08 10.58 -6.62
N THR A 119 -7.31 10.18 -7.86
CA THR A 119 -8.55 10.44 -8.59
C THR A 119 -9.54 9.30 -8.48
N THR A 120 -9.05 8.06 -8.56
CA THR A 120 -9.90 6.85 -8.53
C THR A 120 -10.19 6.36 -7.13
N LEU A 121 -9.41 6.79 -6.14
CA LEU A 121 -9.35 6.29 -4.77
C LEU A 121 -9.04 4.79 -4.67
N MET A 122 -8.75 4.13 -5.80
CA MET A 122 -8.43 2.72 -5.86
C MET A 122 -6.96 2.48 -5.47
N MET A 123 -6.76 1.84 -4.32
CA MET A 123 -5.44 1.43 -3.89
C MET A 123 -5.05 0.12 -4.60
N PRO A 124 -3.93 0.08 -5.32
CA PRO A 124 -3.43 -1.16 -5.90
C PRO A 124 -3.14 -2.22 -4.84
N LYS A 125 -3.16 -3.49 -5.25
CA LYS A 125 -2.80 -4.58 -4.35
C LYS A 125 -1.29 -4.56 -4.08
N MET A 126 -0.92 -4.32 -2.83
CA MET A 126 0.46 -4.17 -2.37
C MET A 126 0.72 -5.03 -1.12
N PRO A 127 0.77 -6.36 -1.23
CA PRO A 127 1.10 -7.23 -0.11
C PRO A 127 2.45 -6.85 0.51
N ASP A 128 2.62 -7.16 1.79
CA ASP A 128 3.88 -6.91 2.47
C ASP A 128 5.06 -7.62 1.78
N GLY A 129 6.19 -6.95 1.67
CA GLY A 129 7.39 -7.45 0.96
C GLY A 129 7.24 -7.51 -0.57
N SER A 130 6.07 -7.21 -1.17
CA SER A 130 5.88 -7.28 -2.61
C SER A 130 6.64 -6.19 -3.37
N PHE A 131 6.96 -6.50 -4.64
CA PHE A 131 7.52 -5.51 -5.56
C PHE A 131 6.64 -4.25 -5.67
N ALA A 132 5.33 -4.41 -5.77
CA ALA A 132 4.40 -3.29 -5.89
C ALA A 132 4.49 -2.34 -4.69
N LYS A 133 4.60 -2.86 -3.45
CA LYS A 133 4.75 -2.03 -2.24
C LYS A 133 6.08 -1.26 -2.24
N LYS A 134 7.17 -1.91 -2.61
CA LYS A 134 8.51 -1.31 -2.72
C LYS A 134 8.54 -0.25 -3.82
N LEU A 135 7.94 -0.54 -4.98
CA LEU A 135 7.84 0.40 -6.09
C LEU A 135 6.98 1.63 -5.73
N TYR A 136 5.88 1.44 -4.98
CA TYR A 136 5.05 2.54 -4.51
C TYR A 136 5.82 3.46 -3.57
N SER A 137 6.55 2.89 -2.61
CA SER A 137 7.42 3.67 -1.72
C SER A 137 8.45 4.49 -2.51
N LEU A 138 9.08 3.88 -3.51
CA LEU A 138 10.01 4.58 -4.39
C LEU A 138 9.34 5.68 -5.21
N TYR A 139 8.17 5.41 -5.81
CA TYR A 139 7.39 6.37 -6.58
C TYR A 139 7.06 7.62 -5.75
N LEU A 140 6.62 7.45 -4.51
CA LEU A 140 6.29 8.55 -3.61
C LEU A 140 7.48 9.49 -3.34
N THR A 141 8.71 8.98 -3.37
CA THR A 141 9.90 9.82 -3.18
C THR A 141 10.16 10.80 -4.33
N TYR A 142 9.51 10.60 -5.47
CA TYR A 142 9.61 11.47 -6.65
C TYR A 142 8.42 12.41 -6.82
N LEU A 143 7.39 12.31 -5.98
CA LEU A 143 6.26 13.23 -6.07
C LEU A 143 6.72 14.68 -5.81
N PRO A 144 6.30 15.64 -6.64
CA PRO A 144 6.47 17.04 -6.32
C PRO A 144 5.58 17.43 -5.14
N THR A 145 6.01 18.40 -4.35
CA THR A 145 5.38 18.77 -3.06
C THR A 145 3.93 19.25 -3.20
N ASP A 146 3.57 19.83 -4.31
CA ASP A 146 2.19 20.26 -4.62
C ASP A 146 1.23 19.07 -4.83
N LYS A 147 1.75 17.86 -5.10
CA LYS A 147 0.97 16.62 -5.23
C LYS A 147 0.87 15.81 -3.91
N PHE A 148 1.43 16.29 -2.81
CA PHE A 148 1.33 15.59 -1.50
C PHE A 148 -0.09 15.63 -0.92
N LYS A 149 -0.90 16.60 -1.34
CA LYS A 149 -2.28 16.77 -0.88
C LYS A 149 -3.23 16.83 -2.06
N TYR A 150 -4.30 16.07 -1.96
CA TYR A 150 -5.42 16.12 -2.92
C TYR A 150 -6.77 16.17 -2.20
N ALA A 151 -7.75 16.78 -2.82
CA ALA A 151 -9.08 16.90 -2.25
C ALA A 151 -9.91 15.63 -2.52
N LEU A 152 -10.60 15.15 -1.49
CA LEU A 152 -11.60 14.11 -1.62
C LEU A 152 -12.97 14.72 -1.96
N LYS A 153 -13.76 14.01 -2.75
CA LYS A 153 -15.11 14.45 -3.12
C LYS A 153 -16.06 14.21 -1.94
N MET A 154 -16.52 15.30 -1.35
CA MET A 154 -17.57 15.26 -0.33
C MET A 154 -18.95 15.31 -1.01
N ASN A 155 -19.80 14.31 -0.77
CA ASN A 155 -21.20 14.34 -1.17
C ASN A 155 -22.01 14.91 0.00
N VAL A 156 -22.39 16.16 -0.09
CA VAL A 156 -23.05 16.93 0.98
C VAL A 156 -24.52 17.14 0.65
N ASP A 157 -25.40 16.89 1.64
CA ASP A 157 -26.81 17.23 1.58
C ASP A 157 -27.31 17.80 2.94
N ASN A 158 -28.63 17.98 3.10
CA ASN A 158 -29.20 18.50 4.35
C ASN A 158 -29.07 17.56 5.56
N ARG A 159 -28.73 16.29 5.33
CA ARG A 159 -28.53 15.26 6.38
C ARG A 159 -27.09 15.19 6.87
N GLY A 160 -26.14 15.80 6.15
CA GLY A 160 -24.71 15.77 6.46
C GLY A 160 -23.86 15.52 5.23
N SER A 161 -22.85 14.66 5.34
CA SER A 161 -21.98 14.34 4.22
C SER A 161 -21.57 12.87 4.19
N PHE A 162 -21.16 12.41 2.99
CA PHE A 162 -20.54 11.13 2.76
C PHE A 162 -19.29 11.32 1.90
N THR A 163 -18.15 10.81 2.36
CA THR A 163 -16.87 10.95 1.67
C THR A 163 -16.19 9.61 1.61
N GLU A 164 -15.97 9.10 0.41
CA GLU A 164 -15.13 7.94 0.19
C GLU A 164 -13.67 8.34 0.38
N LEU A 165 -12.90 7.55 1.14
CA LEU A 165 -11.49 7.80 1.43
C LEU A 165 -10.59 6.96 0.54
N VAL A 166 -10.88 5.67 0.46
CA VAL A 166 -10.11 4.68 -0.28
C VAL A 166 -10.95 3.44 -0.53
N HIS A 167 -10.71 2.78 -1.64
CA HIS A 167 -11.17 1.42 -1.84
C HIS A 167 -10.08 0.53 -2.45
N THR A 168 -10.26 -0.76 -2.31
CA THR A 168 -9.37 -1.80 -2.81
C THR A 168 -10.18 -2.84 -3.57
N LYS A 169 -9.50 -3.58 -4.46
CA LYS A 169 -10.18 -4.65 -5.23
C LYS A 169 -10.62 -5.84 -4.36
N ASP A 170 -9.97 -6.05 -3.22
CA ASP A 170 -10.12 -7.25 -2.38
C ASP A 170 -10.65 -6.96 -0.95
N CYS A 171 -10.45 -5.76 -0.41
CA CYS A 171 -10.84 -5.42 0.96
C CYS A 171 -12.01 -4.43 1.06
N GLY A 172 -12.61 -4.02 -0.07
CA GLY A 172 -13.76 -3.13 -0.10
C GLY A 172 -13.38 -1.65 -0.01
N GLN A 173 -14.27 -0.86 0.60
CA GLN A 173 -14.24 0.60 0.64
C GLN A 173 -14.24 1.10 2.08
N VAL A 174 -13.48 2.14 2.36
CA VAL A 174 -13.53 2.90 3.61
C VAL A 174 -14.06 4.30 3.31
N SER A 175 -15.04 4.75 4.09
CA SER A 175 -15.68 6.05 3.91
C SER A 175 -15.94 6.72 5.24
N ILE A 176 -16.01 8.05 5.26
CA ILE A 176 -16.52 8.82 6.39
C ILE A 176 -17.94 9.29 6.08
N ASN A 177 -18.82 9.05 7.04
CA ASN A 177 -20.19 9.50 7.02
C ASN A 177 -20.45 10.45 8.20
N ILE A 178 -20.83 11.69 7.91
CA ILE A 178 -21.20 12.69 8.92
C ILE A 178 -22.71 12.84 8.89
N SER A 179 -23.38 12.60 10.02
CA SER A 179 -24.81 12.77 10.19
C SER A 179 -25.10 13.93 11.12
N LYS A 180 -25.88 14.92 10.66
CA LYS A 180 -26.31 16.06 11.47
C LYS A 180 -27.20 15.62 12.64
N PRO A 181 -27.40 16.49 13.67
CA PRO A 181 -28.26 16.23 14.80
C PRO A 181 -29.63 15.66 14.42
N GLY A 182 -30.07 14.59 15.10
CA GLY A 182 -31.35 13.94 14.89
C GLY A 182 -31.53 13.18 13.58
N ILE A 183 -30.52 13.12 12.72
CA ILE A 183 -30.63 12.48 11.42
C ILE A 183 -30.49 10.96 11.53
N THR A 184 -31.36 10.26 10.81
CA THR A 184 -31.30 8.81 10.55
C THR A 184 -30.82 8.57 9.13
N LYS A 185 -29.81 7.70 8.97
CA LYS A 185 -29.33 7.22 7.66
C LYS A 185 -29.39 5.69 7.59
N GLY A 186 -29.43 5.15 6.37
CA GLY A 186 -29.58 3.71 6.12
C GLY A 186 -31.02 3.35 5.80
N GLN A 187 -31.63 2.45 6.58
CA GLN A 187 -32.97 1.85 6.37
C GLN A 187 -33.02 0.96 5.12
N HIS A 188 -31.95 0.24 4.87
CA HIS A 188 -31.85 -0.71 3.78
C HIS A 188 -31.14 -2.00 4.25
N TRP A 189 -31.07 -2.98 3.40
CA TRP A 189 -30.37 -4.24 3.63
C TRP A 189 -29.65 -4.69 2.36
N HIS A 190 -28.71 -5.62 2.49
CA HIS A 190 -27.93 -6.19 1.39
C HIS A 190 -28.04 -7.71 1.36
N ASN A 191 -27.95 -8.31 0.17
CA ASN A 191 -27.96 -9.76 0.00
C ASN A 191 -26.64 -10.41 0.43
N SER A 192 -25.51 -9.80 0.04
CA SER A 192 -24.17 -10.37 0.23
C SER A 192 -23.14 -9.36 0.69
N LYS A 193 -23.38 -8.06 0.50
CA LYS A 193 -22.51 -7.00 1.01
C LYS A 193 -22.66 -6.93 2.52
N TRP A 194 -21.55 -6.95 3.23
CA TRP A 194 -21.48 -6.64 4.66
C TRP A 194 -20.84 -5.26 4.85
N GLU A 195 -21.15 -4.63 5.96
CA GLU A 195 -20.56 -3.35 6.34
C GLU A 195 -20.12 -3.41 7.80
N LEU A 196 -19.16 -2.56 8.15
CA LEU A 196 -18.69 -2.38 9.51
C LEU A 196 -18.85 -0.91 9.86
N PHE A 197 -19.71 -0.59 10.84
CA PHE A 197 -19.87 0.77 11.32
C PHE A 197 -19.03 0.98 12.56
N ILE A 198 -18.26 2.07 12.55
CA ILE A 198 -17.40 2.48 13.66
C ILE A 198 -17.68 3.95 13.92
N VAL A 199 -18.29 4.28 15.05
CA VAL A 199 -18.51 5.67 15.46
C VAL A 199 -17.25 6.19 16.12
N VAL A 200 -16.72 7.30 15.60
CA VAL A 200 -15.48 7.93 16.08
C VAL A 200 -15.69 9.27 16.75
N SER A 201 -16.90 9.86 16.60
CA SER A 201 -17.29 11.10 17.31
C SER A 201 -18.81 11.22 17.35
N GLY A 202 -19.32 11.82 18.41
CA GLY A 202 -20.74 11.96 18.64
C GLY A 202 -21.36 10.75 19.33
N HIS A 203 -22.70 10.74 19.42
CA HIS A 203 -23.50 9.72 20.10
C HIS A 203 -24.63 9.24 19.20
N GLY A 204 -24.75 7.95 18.98
CA GLY A 204 -25.71 7.36 18.04
C GLY A 204 -26.32 6.06 18.49
N LEU A 205 -27.35 5.65 17.76
CA LEU A 205 -28.02 4.37 17.90
C LEU A 205 -27.99 3.66 16.54
N ILE A 206 -27.49 2.44 16.53
CA ILE A 206 -27.60 1.53 15.38
C ILE A 206 -28.73 0.56 15.66
N GLU A 207 -29.65 0.43 14.72
CA GLU A 207 -30.74 -0.55 14.78
C GLU A 207 -30.65 -1.52 13.62
N GLU A 208 -30.79 -2.80 13.91
CA GLU A 208 -30.85 -3.85 12.90
C GLU A 208 -32.10 -4.71 13.05
N ARG A 209 -32.65 -5.18 11.92
CA ARG A 209 -33.80 -6.06 11.89
C ARG A 209 -33.64 -7.15 10.83
N ASN A 210 -33.72 -8.40 11.27
CA ASN A 210 -33.72 -9.55 10.37
C ASN A 210 -34.95 -9.52 9.45
N ILE A 211 -34.74 -9.60 8.12
CA ILE A 211 -35.81 -9.50 7.13
C ILE A 211 -36.73 -10.73 7.11
N ASN A 212 -36.27 -11.89 7.58
CA ASN A 212 -37.02 -13.14 7.56
C ASN A 212 -37.73 -13.39 8.88
N THR A 213 -37.04 -13.20 10.02
CA THR A 213 -37.61 -13.51 11.36
C THR A 213 -38.26 -12.31 12.01
N GLY A 214 -37.96 -11.08 11.56
CA GLY A 214 -38.39 -9.85 12.19
C GLY A 214 -37.68 -9.52 13.50
N GLU A 215 -36.71 -10.32 13.92
CA GLU A 215 -35.88 -10.08 15.11
C GLU A 215 -35.19 -8.72 15.03
N LYS A 216 -35.18 -8.00 16.14
CA LYS A 216 -34.58 -6.66 16.23
C LYS A 216 -33.49 -6.62 17.29
N VAL A 217 -32.42 -5.94 16.98
CA VAL A 217 -31.33 -5.61 17.91
C VAL A 217 -30.96 -4.13 17.77
N SER A 218 -30.42 -3.55 18.82
CA SER A 218 -29.95 -2.17 18.80
C SER A 218 -28.67 -2.01 19.62
N PHE A 219 -27.82 -1.10 19.18
CA PHE A 219 -26.52 -0.82 19.78
C PHE A 219 -26.40 0.70 19.95
N GLU A 220 -26.30 1.17 21.19
CA GLU A 220 -25.91 2.54 21.48
C GLU A 220 -24.40 2.66 21.34
N VAL A 221 -23.93 3.64 20.59
CA VAL A 221 -22.53 3.79 20.16
C VAL A 221 -22.07 5.23 20.35
N SER A 222 -20.81 5.43 20.71
CA SER A 222 -20.26 6.76 20.90
C SER A 222 -18.77 6.86 20.52
N GLY A 223 -18.31 8.09 20.27
CA GLY A 223 -16.89 8.37 20.08
C GLY A 223 -16.06 8.23 21.36
N ASP A 224 -16.68 8.25 22.55
CA ASP A 224 -15.99 8.07 23.84
C ASP A 224 -15.54 6.61 24.06
N LYS A 225 -16.24 5.68 23.45
CA LYS A 225 -15.90 4.25 23.43
C LYS A 225 -16.06 3.73 22.02
N ILE A 226 -14.97 3.64 21.29
CA ILE A 226 -14.98 3.20 19.88
C ILE A 226 -15.25 1.70 19.82
N GLU A 227 -16.39 1.34 19.23
CA GLU A 227 -16.83 -0.03 19.02
C GLU A 227 -17.17 -0.25 17.54
N ALA A 228 -16.97 -1.46 17.06
CA ALA A 228 -17.32 -1.86 15.70
C ALA A 228 -18.59 -2.70 15.71
N VAL A 229 -19.56 -2.32 14.88
CA VAL A 229 -20.82 -3.03 14.72
C VAL A 229 -20.92 -3.57 13.30
N HIS A 230 -21.18 -4.86 13.16
CA HIS A 230 -21.35 -5.52 11.87
C HIS A 230 -22.78 -5.31 11.35
N MET A 231 -22.91 -4.75 10.15
CA MET A 231 -24.14 -4.75 9.37
C MET A 231 -24.18 -6.06 8.56
N ILE A 232 -25.01 -7.00 9.02
CA ILE A 232 -25.02 -8.38 8.52
C ILE A 232 -25.93 -8.48 7.27
N PRO A 233 -25.54 -9.20 6.21
CA PRO A 233 -26.40 -9.48 5.08
C PRO A 233 -27.75 -10.09 5.51
N GLY A 234 -28.83 -9.63 4.89
CA GLY A 234 -30.18 -10.05 5.25
C GLY A 234 -30.78 -9.35 6.49
N TRP A 235 -30.08 -8.38 7.05
CA TRP A 235 -30.59 -7.50 8.10
C TRP A 235 -30.76 -6.07 7.60
N THR A 236 -31.93 -5.48 7.76
CA THR A 236 -32.12 -4.03 7.55
C THR A 236 -31.40 -3.30 8.66
N HIS A 237 -30.64 -2.28 8.32
CA HIS A 237 -29.93 -1.48 9.30
C HIS A 237 -30.10 0.02 9.09
N ASN A 238 -29.94 0.77 10.16
CA ASN A 238 -29.85 2.23 10.16
C ASN A 238 -28.84 2.70 11.22
N ILE A 239 -28.51 3.97 11.17
CA ILE A 239 -27.79 4.68 12.22
C ILE A 239 -28.48 6.02 12.47
N ILE A 240 -28.71 6.34 13.72
CA ILE A 240 -29.42 7.53 14.19
C ILE A 240 -28.44 8.38 14.99
N ASN A 241 -28.33 9.66 14.66
CA ASN A 241 -27.64 10.60 15.52
C ASN A 241 -28.59 11.01 16.68
N LEU A 242 -28.24 10.64 17.91
CA LEU A 242 -29.04 10.92 19.10
C LEU A 242 -28.81 12.32 19.67
N SER A 243 -27.76 13.02 19.24
CA SER A 243 -27.49 14.39 19.70
C SER A 243 -28.45 15.39 19.04
N GLU A 244 -28.82 16.42 19.77
CA GLU A 244 -29.56 17.58 19.25
C GLU A 244 -28.63 18.69 18.72
N THR A 245 -27.34 18.63 19.03
CA THR A 245 -26.40 19.73 18.77
C THR A 245 -25.13 19.32 18.05
N GLU A 246 -24.71 18.05 18.15
CA GLU A 246 -23.44 17.56 17.64
C GLU A 246 -23.61 16.62 16.47
N ASP A 247 -22.66 16.66 15.54
CA ASP A 247 -22.59 15.73 14.43
C ASP A 247 -22.15 14.34 14.91
N LEU A 248 -22.70 13.29 14.30
CA LEU A 248 -22.26 11.93 14.45
C LEU A 248 -21.34 11.56 13.30
N VAL A 249 -20.13 11.10 13.62
CA VAL A 249 -19.11 10.70 12.63
C VAL A 249 -18.90 9.19 12.69
N THR A 250 -19.14 8.54 11.54
CA THR A 250 -19.02 7.09 11.39
C THR A 250 -18.05 6.77 10.26
#